data_c357cec6195ec19f1fa3c2d9a9572c37
#
_entry.id   c357cec6195ec19f1fa3c2d9a9572c37
#
_cell.length_a   1.000
_cell.length_b   1.000
_cell.length_c   1.000
_cell.angle_alpha   90.00
_cell.angle_beta   90.00
_cell.angle_gamma   90.00
#
_symmetry.space_group_name_H-M   'P 1'
#
loop_
_entity.id
_entity.type
_entity.pdbx_description
1 polymer ?
#
loop_
_entity_poly.entity_id
_entity_poly.type
_entity_poly.pdbx_seq_one_letter_code
_entity_poly.pdbx_strand_id
1 'polypeptide(L)'
;CLHDPIPPMLQDGDSIVVVMDSAYEDLLDVASDYANAAYFANVDENYELALQYIDSAMLFLNEHYEKYARPDRPHRYMKLVGEGTPAEISWWNELFDSDYHVILDIRNEAAVAFLALKQLDAYSYNNSAFTDLYKLQGEDQTLEAYCRQLERSNTNKTVGIILCFVLLIVSLV
;
A
#
# COMPACT_ATOMS: atom_id res chain seq x y z
N CYS A 1 6.89 -20.27 24.60
CA CYS A 1 8.09 -20.04 25.43
C CYS A 1 8.83 -18.86 24.82
N LEU A 2 8.57 -17.70 25.38
CA LEU A 2 9.32 -16.48 25.11
C LEU A 2 10.77 -16.73 25.52
N HIS A 3 11.65 -16.76 24.54
CA HIS A 3 13.06 -16.76 24.79
C HIS A 3 13.50 -15.30 24.77
N ASP A 4 13.47 -14.68 25.95
CA ASP A 4 14.15 -13.39 26.12
C ASP A 4 15.60 -13.60 25.77
N PRO A 5 16.19 -12.83 24.84
CA PRO A 5 17.60 -12.89 24.57
C PRO A 5 18.33 -12.44 25.84
N ILE A 6 19.13 -13.35 26.41
CA ILE A 6 20.02 -13.04 27.53
C ILE A 6 20.94 -11.91 27.04
N PRO A 7 20.93 -10.73 27.70
CA PRO A 7 21.82 -9.66 27.27
C PRO A 7 23.28 -10.13 27.44
N PRO A 8 24.13 -9.87 26.45
CA PRO A 8 25.54 -10.20 26.56
C PRO A 8 26.12 -9.49 27.79
N MET A 9 26.86 -10.22 28.61
CA MET A 9 27.53 -9.67 29.77
C MET A 9 28.48 -8.56 29.34
N LEU A 10 28.14 -7.35 29.75
CA LEU A 10 28.86 -6.13 29.41
C LEU A 10 30.24 -6.13 30.05
N GLN A 11 31.30 -6.11 29.24
CA GLN A 11 32.65 -5.82 29.71
C GLN A 11 33.20 -4.48 29.21
N ASP A 12 32.54 -3.82 28.24
CA ASP A 12 32.97 -2.50 27.76
C ASP A 12 31.76 -1.62 27.36
N GLY A 13 31.91 -0.30 27.53
CA GLY A 13 30.87 0.70 27.30
C GLY A 13 30.26 0.70 25.85
N ASP A 14 30.98 0.19 24.85
CA ASP A 14 30.53 0.08 23.47
C ASP A 14 29.44 -1.00 23.29
N SER A 15 29.42 -2.02 24.16
CA SER A 15 28.40 -3.08 24.10
C SER A 15 27.00 -2.60 24.48
N ILE A 16 26.88 -1.52 25.25
CA ILE A 16 25.58 -0.94 25.66
C ILE A 16 24.89 -0.31 24.46
N VAL A 17 25.64 0.37 23.60
CA VAL A 17 25.10 1.05 22.41
C VAL A 17 24.57 0.04 21.42
N VAL A 18 25.29 -1.07 21.20
CA VAL A 18 24.86 -2.13 20.27
C VAL A 18 23.61 -2.87 20.75
N VAL A 19 23.46 -3.08 22.08
CA VAL A 19 22.27 -3.73 22.65
C VAL A 19 21.06 -2.82 22.61
N MET A 20 21.24 -1.51 22.76
CA MET A 20 20.12 -0.56 22.64
C MET A 20 19.67 -0.37 21.17
N ASP A 21 20.59 -0.48 20.22
CA ASP A 21 20.26 -0.40 18.79
C ASP A 21 19.53 -1.65 18.27
N SER A 22 19.80 -2.81 18.84
CA SER A 22 19.13 -4.07 18.50
C SER A 22 17.76 -4.27 19.18
N ALA A 23 17.46 -3.48 20.21
CA ALA A 23 16.17 -3.48 20.90
C ALA A 23 15.19 -2.43 20.35
N TYR A 24 15.59 -1.67 19.34
CA TYR A 24 14.72 -0.71 18.67
C TYR A 24 13.85 -1.49 17.67
N GLU A 25 12.62 -1.79 18.05
CA GLU A 25 11.63 -2.30 17.12
C GLU A 25 11.51 -1.31 15.96
N ASP A 26 11.65 -1.81 14.73
CA ASP A 26 11.44 -0.97 13.55
C ASP A 26 9.97 -0.52 13.55
N LEU A 27 9.73 0.78 13.41
CA LEU A 27 8.38 1.35 13.37
C LEU A 27 7.51 0.70 12.28
N LEU A 28 8.14 0.24 11.20
CA LEU A 28 7.46 -0.47 10.12
C LEU A 28 7.04 -1.88 10.55
N ASP A 29 7.87 -2.59 11.31
CA ASP A 29 7.54 -3.91 11.85
C ASP A 29 6.37 -3.82 12.83
N VAL A 30 6.38 -2.82 13.71
CA VAL A 30 5.26 -2.57 14.64
C VAL A 30 3.97 -2.22 13.89
N ALA A 31 4.06 -1.39 12.84
CA ALA A 31 2.91 -1.07 12.01
C ALA A 31 2.34 -2.31 11.30
N SER A 32 3.22 -3.22 10.83
CA SER A 32 2.83 -4.50 10.24
C SER A 32 2.11 -5.41 11.23
N ASP A 33 2.58 -5.50 12.48
CA ASP A 33 1.94 -6.29 13.52
C ASP A 33 0.53 -5.79 13.83
N TYR A 34 0.34 -4.46 13.91
CA TYR A 34 -0.98 -3.87 14.06
C TYR A 34 -1.88 -4.08 12.84
N ALA A 35 -1.36 -4.04 11.61
CA ALA A 35 -2.11 -4.36 10.40
C ALA A 35 -2.62 -5.82 10.43
N ASN A 36 -1.75 -6.75 10.82
CA ASN A 36 -2.12 -8.15 11.01
C ASN A 36 -3.19 -8.33 12.10
N ALA A 37 -3.07 -7.62 13.23
CA ALA A 37 -4.06 -7.66 14.30
C ALA A 37 -5.43 -7.13 13.83
N ALA A 38 -5.43 -6.09 12.98
CA ALA A 38 -6.64 -5.54 12.37
C ALA A 38 -7.33 -6.57 11.46
N TYR A 39 -6.57 -7.29 10.63
CA TYR A 39 -7.09 -8.38 9.81
C TYR A 39 -7.80 -9.43 10.66
N PHE A 40 -7.18 -9.93 11.72
CA PHE A 40 -7.81 -10.93 12.60
C PHE A 40 -9.05 -10.39 13.31
N ALA A 41 -9.04 -9.13 13.74
CA ALA A 41 -10.21 -8.50 14.34
C ALA A 41 -11.37 -8.39 13.33
N ASN A 42 -11.11 -8.09 12.06
CA ASN A 42 -12.11 -8.12 10.99
C ASN A 42 -12.64 -9.53 10.71
N VAL A 43 -11.78 -10.55 10.72
CA VAL A 43 -12.18 -11.96 10.58
C VAL A 43 -13.10 -12.38 11.72
N ASP A 44 -12.85 -11.89 12.93
CA ASP A 44 -13.68 -12.13 14.12
C ASP A 44 -14.93 -11.20 14.20
N GLU A 45 -15.20 -10.45 13.12
CA GLU A 45 -16.32 -9.49 13.02
C GLU A 45 -16.28 -8.37 14.09
N ASN A 46 -15.11 -8.13 14.68
CA ASN A 46 -14.89 -7.05 15.65
C ASN A 46 -14.33 -5.80 14.96
N TYR A 47 -15.18 -5.14 14.19
CA TYR A 47 -14.80 -4.05 13.28
C TYR A 47 -14.31 -2.79 14.00
N GLU A 48 -14.87 -2.49 15.20
CA GLU A 48 -14.41 -1.37 16.02
C GLU A 48 -12.98 -1.60 16.54
N LEU A 49 -12.64 -2.83 16.93
CA LEU A 49 -11.30 -3.20 17.35
C LEU A 49 -10.32 -3.17 16.15
N ALA A 50 -10.76 -3.64 14.99
CA ALA A 50 -9.98 -3.53 13.77
C ALA A 50 -9.59 -2.08 13.47
N LEU A 51 -10.53 -1.14 13.56
CA LEU A 51 -10.25 0.28 13.36
C LEU A 51 -9.28 0.86 14.39
N GLN A 52 -9.32 0.39 15.65
CA GLN A 52 -8.33 0.81 16.67
C GLN A 52 -6.92 0.31 16.33
N TYR A 53 -6.78 -0.92 15.86
CA TYR A 53 -5.49 -1.45 15.42
C TYR A 53 -4.98 -0.70 14.18
N ILE A 54 -5.86 -0.39 13.23
CA ILE A 54 -5.52 0.40 12.03
C ILE A 54 -5.03 1.80 12.40
N ASP A 55 -5.70 2.47 13.34
CA ASP A 55 -5.29 3.80 13.82
C ASP A 55 -3.90 3.73 14.47
N SER A 56 -3.64 2.67 15.24
CA SER A 56 -2.32 2.42 15.82
C SER A 56 -1.26 2.17 14.75
N ALA A 57 -1.54 1.36 13.74
CA ALA A 57 -0.61 1.13 12.62
C ALA A 57 -0.29 2.43 11.87
N MET A 58 -1.30 3.26 11.59
CA MET A 58 -1.11 4.57 10.97
C MET A 58 -0.27 5.51 11.83
N LEU A 59 -0.40 5.45 13.16
CA LEU A 59 0.42 6.25 14.06
C LEU A 59 1.91 5.94 13.89
N PHE A 60 2.30 4.67 13.86
CA PHE A 60 3.69 4.25 13.68
C PHE A 60 4.23 4.58 12.28
N LEU A 61 3.42 4.43 11.23
CA LEU A 61 3.79 4.87 9.89
C LEU A 61 4.00 6.40 9.80
N ASN A 62 3.15 7.17 10.46
CA ASN A 62 3.28 8.62 10.53
C ASN A 62 4.53 9.04 11.33
N GLU A 63 4.86 8.33 12.42
CA GLU A 63 6.09 8.55 13.19
C GLU A 63 7.33 8.21 12.35
N HIS A 64 7.29 7.12 11.58
CA HIS A 64 8.33 6.78 10.63
C HIS A 64 8.51 7.89 9.58
N TYR A 65 7.41 8.40 9.02
CA TYR A 65 7.46 9.51 8.08
C TYR A 65 8.05 10.78 8.71
N GLU A 66 7.63 11.13 9.92
CA GLU A 66 8.14 12.31 10.61
C GLU A 66 9.65 12.22 10.89
N LYS A 67 10.14 11.02 11.21
CA LYS A 67 11.54 10.77 11.52
C LYS A 67 12.45 10.78 10.30
N TYR A 68 11.97 10.29 9.15
CA TYR A 68 12.80 10.03 7.98
C TYR A 68 12.46 10.87 6.73
N ALA A 69 11.32 11.58 6.73
CA ALA A 69 10.97 12.46 5.62
C ALA A 69 11.89 13.68 5.55
N ARG A 70 11.99 14.25 4.36
CA ARG A 70 12.81 15.45 4.14
C ARG A 70 12.19 16.66 4.85
N PRO A 71 12.97 17.44 5.63
CA PRO A 71 12.45 18.54 6.44
C PRO A 71 11.95 19.75 5.60
N ASP A 72 12.28 19.81 4.32
CA ASP A 72 11.89 20.88 3.40
C ASP A 72 10.50 20.69 2.79
N ARG A 73 9.82 19.58 3.10
CA ARG A 73 8.50 19.25 2.57
C ARG A 73 7.38 19.39 3.58
N PRO A 74 6.16 19.74 3.15
CA PRO A 74 5.02 19.79 4.05
C PRO A 74 4.73 18.38 4.61
N HIS A 75 4.73 18.25 5.92
CA HIS A 75 4.36 16.99 6.58
C HIS A 75 2.92 16.63 6.25
N ARG A 76 2.75 15.44 5.69
CA ARG A 76 1.46 14.85 5.37
C ARG A 76 1.33 13.53 6.09
N TYR A 77 0.34 13.45 6.96
CA TYR A 77 0.10 12.26 7.78
C TYR A 77 -1.07 11.45 7.22
N MET A 78 -0.94 10.13 7.26
CA MET A 78 -2.05 9.22 7.00
C MET A 78 -3.16 9.46 8.00
N LYS A 79 -4.40 9.38 7.53
CA LYS A 79 -5.61 9.55 8.34
C LYS A 79 -6.58 8.42 8.01
N LEU A 80 -7.28 7.97 9.03
CA LEU A 80 -8.32 6.95 8.88
C LEU A 80 -9.52 7.46 8.05
N VAL A 81 -9.83 8.73 8.21
CA VAL A 81 -10.86 9.44 7.41
C VAL A 81 -10.31 10.80 7.01
N GLY A 82 -10.52 11.20 5.77
CA GLY A 82 -10.01 12.46 5.26
C GLY A 82 -10.68 12.90 3.97
N GLU A 83 -10.29 14.06 3.50
CA GLU A 83 -10.68 14.62 2.21
C GLU A 83 -9.43 14.84 1.33
N GLY A 84 -9.61 14.72 0.03
CA GLY A 84 -8.55 14.94 -0.95
C GLY A 84 -7.59 13.76 -1.09
N THR A 85 -6.37 14.06 -1.57
CA THR A 85 -5.37 13.03 -1.85
C THR A 85 -4.79 12.44 -0.56
N PRO A 86 -4.85 11.12 -0.36
CA PRO A 86 -4.24 10.44 0.78
C PRO A 86 -2.72 10.72 0.87
N ALA A 87 -2.21 10.78 2.10
CA ALA A 87 -0.81 11.13 2.36
C ALA A 87 0.17 10.15 1.68
N GLU A 88 -0.12 8.86 1.75
CA GLU A 88 0.70 7.78 1.18
C GLU A 88 0.86 7.87 -0.35
N ILE A 89 -0.11 8.44 -1.05
CA ILE A 89 0.02 8.73 -2.49
C ILE A 89 1.07 9.81 -2.72
N SER A 90 1.11 10.81 -1.85
CA SER A 90 2.16 11.84 -1.90
C SER A 90 3.52 11.25 -1.54
N TRP A 91 3.59 10.39 -0.53
CA TRP A 91 4.81 9.69 -0.13
C TRP A 91 5.39 8.86 -1.27
N TRP A 92 4.55 8.10 -1.97
CA TRP A 92 4.95 7.33 -3.14
C TRP A 92 5.54 8.23 -4.25
N ASN A 93 4.83 9.30 -4.61
CA ASN A 93 5.29 10.24 -5.64
C ASN A 93 6.58 10.97 -5.26
N GLU A 94 6.85 11.10 -3.98
CA GLU A 94 8.06 11.71 -3.42
C GLU A 94 9.21 10.72 -3.25
N LEU A 95 9.00 9.45 -3.61
CA LEU A 95 9.93 8.34 -3.42
C LEU A 95 10.37 8.20 -1.95
N PHE A 96 9.42 8.39 -1.04
CA PHE A 96 9.64 8.15 0.38
C PHE A 96 9.73 6.64 0.63
N ASP A 97 10.76 6.23 1.37
CA ASP A 97 10.98 4.82 1.73
C ASP A 97 10.04 4.40 2.86
N SER A 98 9.11 3.51 2.58
CA SER A 98 8.13 2.97 3.53
C SER A 98 7.63 1.61 3.06
N ASP A 99 7.01 0.85 3.96
CA ASP A 99 6.37 -0.40 3.57
C ASP A 99 4.96 -0.15 3.01
N TYR A 100 4.92 -0.03 1.69
CA TYR A 100 3.66 0.21 0.98
C TYR A 100 2.75 -1.02 0.92
N HIS A 101 3.25 -2.24 1.18
CA HIS A 101 2.38 -3.41 1.30
C HIS A 101 1.59 -3.35 2.62
N VAL A 102 2.25 -3.00 3.72
CA VAL A 102 1.58 -2.74 5.00
C VAL A 102 0.54 -1.62 4.87
N ILE A 103 0.86 -0.55 4.14
CA ILE A 103 -0.09 0.54 3.88
C ILE A 103 -1.31 0.05 3.09
N LEU A 104 -1.13 -0.79 2.08
CA LEU A 104 -2.24 -1.40 1.35
C LEU A 104 -3.12 -2.27 2.26
N ASP A 105 -2.51 -3.11 3.09
CA ASP A 105 -3.25 -3.96 4.03
C ASP A 105 -4.07 -3.09 5.00
N ILE A 106 -3.49 -2.07 5.58
CA ILE A 106 -4.18 -1.10 6.46
C ILE A 106 -5.40 -0.48 5.75
N ARG A 107 -5.24 -0.03 4.51
CA ARG A 107 -6.33 0.58 3.73
C ARG A 107 -7.43 -0.41 3.37
N ASN A 108 -7.05 -1.65 3.03
CA ASN A 108 -7.99 -2.73 2.78
C ASN A 108 -8.81 -3.05 4.03
N GLU A 109 -8.13 -3.28 5.16
CA GLU A 109 -8.79 -3.64 6.42
C GLU A 109 -9.67 -2.50 6.95
N ALA A 110 -9.26 -1.24 6.78
CA ALA A 110 -10.10 -0.08 7.08
C ALA A 110 -11.37 -0.05 6.21
N ALA A 111 -11.23 -0.30 4.91
CA ALA A 111 -12.37 -0.35 4.01
C ALA A 111 -13.35 -1.47 4.40
N VAL A 112 -12.86 -2.66 4.73
CA VAL A 112 -13.68 -3.80 5.20
C VAL A 112 -14.47 -3.41 6.45
N ALA A 113 -13.80 -2.87 7.47
CA ALA A 113 -14.43 -2.49 8.74
C ALA A 113 -15.48 -1.39 8.53
N PHE A 114 -15.17 -0.33 7.79
CA PHE A 114 -16.13 0.75 7.54
C PHE A 114 -17.32 0.31 6.69
N LEU A 115 -17.12 -0.60 5.73
CA LEU A 115 -18.21 -1.15 4.95
C LEU A 115 -19.16 -1.97 5.84
N ALA A 116 -18.63 -2.82 6.72
CA ALA A 116 -19.40 -3.60 7.68
C ALA A 116 -20.18 -2.71 8.66
N LEU A 117 -19.56 -1.62 9.12
CA LEU A 117 -20.18 -0.61 9.98
C LEU A 117 -21.13 0.36 9.22
N LYS A 118 -21.28 0.20 7.90
CA LYS A 118 -22.10 1.05 7.02
C LYS A 118 -21.69 2.52 6.98
N GLN A 119 -20.42 2.80 7.23
CA GLN A 119 -19.82 4.13 7.14
C GLN A 119 -19.28 4.36 5.72
N LEU A 120 -20.16 4.62 4.77
CA LEU A 120 -19.86 4.58 3.33
C LEU A 120 -18.86 5.66 2.88
N ASP A 121 -18.84 6.83 3.49
CA ASP A 121 -17.88 7.89 3.15
C ASP A 121 -16.45 7.47 3.55
N ALA A 122 -16.29 6.94 4.75
CA ALA A 122 -15.02 6.43 5.24
C ALA A 122 -14.54 5.19 4.44
N TYR A 123 -15.47 4.29 4.10
CA TYR A 123 -15.20 3.19 3.17
C TYR A 123 -14.68 3.70 1.84
N SER A 124 -15.39 4.66 1.21
CA SER A 124 -15.02 5.20 -0.09
C SER A 124 -13.63 5.83 -0.07
N TYR A 125 -13.30 6.58 0.99
CA TYR A 125 -11.97 7.18 1.16
C TYR A 125 -10.86 6.12 1.22
N ASN A 126 -11.00 5.10 2.07
CA ASN A 126 -9.98 4.06 2.23
C ASN A 126 -9.87 3.16 0.99
N ASN A 127 -10.99 2.79 0.37
CA ASN A 127 -11.00 2.01 -0.85
C ASN A 127 -10.39 2.77 -2.04
N SER A 128 -10.58 4.08 -2.14
CA SER A 128 -9.92 4.89 -3.16
C SER A 128 -8.41 4.98 -2.90
N ALA A 129 -8.00 5.20 -1.65
CA ALA A 129 -6.59 5.23 -1.26
C ALA A 129 -5.88 3.90 -1.59
N PHE A 130 -6.50 2.77 -1.25
CA PHE A 130 -6.04 1.44 -1.62
C PHE A 130 -5.89 1.29 -3.14
N THR A 131 -6.94 1.59 -3.89
CA THR A 131 -6.98 1.39 -5.35
C THR A 131 -5.94 2.26 -6.06
N ASP A 132 -5.78 3.51 -5.65
CA ASP A 132 -4.84 4.44 -6.26
C ASP A 132 -3.39 4.04 -5.97
N LEU A 133 -3.08 3.63 -4.73
CA LEU A 133 -1.76 3.14 -4.36
C LEU A 133 -1.42 1.82 -5.08
N TYR A 134 -2.37 0.88 -5.13
CA TYR A 134 -2.22 -0.40 -5.83
C TYR A 134 -1.88 -0.20 -7.31
N LYS A 135 -2.56 0.73 -8.00
CA LYS A 135 -2.25 1.09 -9.39
C LYS A 135 -0.85 1.69 -9.54
N LEU A 136 -0.43 2.55 -8.59
CA LEU A 136 0.89 3.16 -8.61
C LEU A 136 2.00 2.14 -8.43
N GLN A 137 1.81 1.11 -7.62
CA GLN A 137 2.77 0.01 -7.47
C GLN A 137 2.92 -0.85 -8.74
N GLY A 138 2.02 -0.70 -9.70
CA GLY A 138 2.14 -1.33 -11.00
C GLY A 138 1.68 -2.78 -11.06
N GLU A 139 1.02 -3.27 -10.03
CA GLU A 139 0.44 -4.63 -10.06
C GLU A 139 -0.67 -4.75 -11.12
N ASP A 140 -1.30 -3.62 -11.47
CA ASP A 140 -2.30 -3.54 -12.54
C ASP A 140 -1.68 -3.29 -13.94
N GLN A 141 -0.37 -3.01 -14.03
CA GLN A 141 0.30 -2.74 -15.32
C GLN A 141 0.32 -3.97 -16.23
N THR A 142 0.29 -5.17 -15.67
CA THR A 142 0.20 -6.41 -16.44
C THR A 142 -1.12 -6.52 -17.20
N LEU A 143 -2.23 -6.16 -16.56
CA LEU A 143 -3.55 -6.15 -17.18
C LEU A 143 -3.64 -5.06 -18.26
N GLU A 144 -3.13 -3.85 -17.98
CA GLU A 144 -3.10 -2.75 -18.95
C GLU A 144 -2.20 -3.09 -20.15
N ALA A 145 -1.01 -3.68 -19.91
CA ALA A 145 -0.13 -4.16 -20.98
C ALA A 145 -0.81 -5.24 -21.82
N TYR A 146 -1.57 -6.14 -21.20
CA TYR A 146 -2.33 -7.18 -21.87
C TYR A 146 -3.46 -6.59 -22.71
N CYS A 147 -4.21 -5.62 -22.20
CA CYS A 147 -5.24 -4.88 -22.94
C CYS A 147 -4.65 -4.15 -24.14
N ARG A 148 -3.54 -3.43 -23.98
CA ARG A 148 -2.83 -2.76 -25.09
C ARG A 148 -2.36 -3.77 -26.15
N GLN A 149 -1.90 -4.94 -25.74
CA GLN A 149 -1.48 -5.99 -26.67
C GLN A 149 -2.67 -6.56 -27.45
N LEU A 150 -3.82 -6.75 -26.80
CA LEU A 150 -5.06 -7.19 -27.45
C LEU A 150 -5.58 -6.15 -28.46
N GLU A 151 -5.58 -4.88 -28.10
CA GLU A 151 -5.96 -3.77 -28.99
C GLU A 151 -5.05 -3.72 -30.22
N ARG A 152 -3.72 -3.83 -30.02
CA ARG A 152 -2.75 -3.84 -31.11
C ARG A 152 -2.94 -5.06 -32.04
N SER A 153 -3.26 -6.22 -31.48
CA SER A 153 -3.57 -7.44 -32.24
C SER A 153 -4.84 -7.27 -33.04
N ASN A 154 -5.88 -6.67 -32.47
CA ASN A 154 -7.14 -6.41 -33.15
C ASN A 154 -6.99 -5.39 -34.29
N THR A 155 -6.24 -4.33 -34.08
CA THR A 155 -5.90 -3.33 -35.11
C THR A 155 -5.13 -3.97 -36.26
N ASN A 156 -4.15 -4.83 -35.98
CA ASN A 156 -3.39 -5.54 -37.01
C ASN A 156 -4.28 -6.49 -37.86
N LYS A 157 -5.24 -7.17 -37.25
CA LYS A 157 -6.21 -8.00 -37.95
C LYS A 157 -7.09 -7.17 -38.87
N THR A 158 -7.59 -6.03 -38.41
CA THR A 158 -8.42 -5.12 -39.20
C THR A 158 -7.66 -4.57 -40.38
N VAL A 159 -6.40 -4.14 -40.19
CA VAL A 159 -5.51 -3.67 -41.28
C VAL A 159 -5.28 -4.81 -42.30
N GLY A 160 -5.03 -6.02 -41.83
CA GLY A 160 -4.86 -7.19 -42.68
C GLY A 160 -6.09 -7.48 -43.56
N ILE A 161 -7.29 -7.40 -42.99
CA ILE A 161 -8.55 -7.59 -43.72
C ILE A 161 -8.72 -6.50 -44.77
N ILE A 162 -8.49 -5.23 -44.44
CA ILE A 162 -8.57 -4.12 -45.40
C ILE A 162 -7.60 -4.34 -46.58
N LEU A 163 -6.37 -4.74 -46.27
CA LEU A 163 -5.35 -4.98 -47.28
C LEU A 163 -5.73 -6.13 -48.21
N CYS A 164 -6.32 -7.21 -47.69
CA CYS A 164 -6.86 -8.30 -48.49
C CYS A 164 -7.98 -7.83 -49.42
N PHE A 165 -8.89 -6.99 -48.95
CA PHE A 165 -9.97 -6.43 -49.78
C PHE A 165 -9.42 -5.55 -50.90
N VAL A 166 -8.43 -4.72 -50.63
CA VAL A 166 -7.77 -3.85 -51.64
C VAL A 166 -7.10 -4.71 -52.71
N LEU A 167 -6.37 -5.77 -52.33
CA LEU A 167 -5.72 -6.68 -53.24
C LEU A 167 -6.73 -7.43 -54.12
N LEU A 168 -7.88 -7.85 -53.58
CA LEU A 168 -8.96 -8.46 -54.30
C LEU A 168 -9.54 -7.52 -55.38
N ILE A 169 -9.77 -6.27 -55.03
CA ILE A 169 -10.28 -5.28 -56.02
C ILE A 169 -9.27 -5.06 -57.12
N VAL A 170 -7.99 -4.93 -56.81
CA VAL A 170 -6.93 -4.73 -57.81
C VAL A 170 -6.77 -5.93 -58.72
N SER A 171 -7.05 -7.17 -58.25
CA SER A 171 -6.98 -8.38 -59.06
C SER A 171 -8.16 -8.59 -59.96
N LEU A 172 -9.27 -7.84 -59.77
CA LEU A 172 -10.49 -7.91 -60.58
C LEU A 172 -10.56 -6.85 -61.70
N VAL A 173 -9.63 -5.87 -61.69
CA VAL A 173 -9.46 -4.83 -62.71
C VAL A 173 -8.34 -5.18 -63.66
#